data_38ea6e1f35bd34d76c3d41bf5ac3d275
#
_entry.id   38ea6e1f35bd34d76c3d41bf5ac3d275
#
_cell.length_a   1.000
_cell.length_b   1.000
_cell.length_c   1.000
_cell.angle_alpha   90.00
_cell.angle_beta   90.00
_cell.angle_gamma   90.00
#
_symmetry.space_group_name_H-M   'P 1'
#
loop_
_entity.id
_entity.type
_entity.pdbx_description
1 polymer ?
#
loop_
_entity_poly.entity_id
_entity_poly.type
_entity_poly.pdbx_seq_one_letter_code
_entity_poly.pdbx_strand_id
1 'polypeptide(L)'
;MYLKIWDVGGQHSLRKLWQSYYASCHAIVFVIDSSDIGSGSLADTPTSGMDMGRLEECKLVLEDVLRHSDAEGVPLLVLANKQDREDCVEVVRIKEGLVKRVFEGERGAGVRDSRVLPVSALTGTGVREAVEWLGSRVVWNREGRPPVMR
;
A
#
# COMPACT_ATOMS: atom_id res chain seq x y z
N MET A 1 23.10 -2.98 -0.42
CA MET A 1 21.98 -3.89 -0.15
C MET A 1 21.32 -4.29 -1.47
N TYR A 2 20.96 -5.55 -1.58
CA TYR A 2 20.28 -6.09 -2.76
C TYR A 2 18.80 -6.28 -2.45
N LEU A 3 17.92 -5.68 -3.23
CA LEU A 3 16.47 -5.84 -3.12
C LEU A 3 15.97 -6.72 -4.27
N LYS A 4 15.31 -7.80 -3.92
CA LYS A 4 14.57 -8.63 -4.88
C LYS A 4 13.11 -8.19 -4.86
N ILE A 5 12.61 -7.74 -5.99
CA ILE A 5 11.23 -7.24 -6.12
C ILE A 5 10.40 -8.25 -6.90
N TRP A 6 9.28 -8.66 -6.33
CA TRP A 6 8.25 -9.42 -7.04
C TRP A 6 7.15 -8.45 -7.46
N ASP A 7 7.10 -8.16 -8.74
CA ASP A 7 6.03 -7.35 -9.33
C ASP A 7 4.83 -8.25 -9.61
N VAL A 8 3.77 -8.06 -8.83
CA VAL A 8 2.55 -8.88 -8.89
C VAL A 8 1.40 -8.02 -9.37
N GLY A 9 0.73 -8.45 -10.42
CA GLY A 9 -0.37 -7.70 -11.02
C GLY A 9 -1.52 -7.44 -10.05
N GLY A 10 -2.08 -6.23 -10.10
CA GLY A 10 -3.18 -5.78 -9.24
C GLY A 10 -4.58 -6.13 -9.74
N GLN A 11 -4.71 -6.75 -10.91
CA GLN A 11 -5.99 -7.17 -11.47
C GLN A 11 -6.68 -8.18 -10.55
N HIS A 12 -8.00 -8.07 -10.42
CA HIS A 12 -8.79 -8.92 -9.53
C HIS A 12 -8.48 -10.43 -9.71
N SER A 13 -8.33 -10.89 -10.95
CA SER A 13 -8.04 -12.28 -11.27
C SER A 13 -6.66 -12.75 -10.78
N LEU A 14 -5.70 -11.84 -10.53
CA LEU A 14 -4.34 -12.15 -10.13
C LEU A 14 -4.10 -12.01 -8.61
N ARG A 15 -5.04 -11.43 -7.86
CA ARG A 15 -4.86 -11.15 -6.43
C ARG A 15 -4.70 -12.39 -5.58
N LYS A 16 -5.27 -13.51 -5.99
CA LYS A 16 -5.08 -14.81 -5.30
C LYS A 16 -3.63 -15.29 -5.29
N LEU A 17 -2.83 -14.87 -6.26
CA LEU A 17 -1.42 -15.21 -6.34
C LEU A 17 -0.58 -14.47 -5.29
N TRP A 18 -1.07 -13.35 -4.78
CA TRP A 18 -0.35 -12.54 -3.79
C TRP A 18 -0.01 -13.32 -2.52
N GLN A 19 -0.94 -14.15 -2.06
CA GLN A 19 -0.77 -14.91 -0.81
C GLN A 19 0.46 -15.83 -0.82
N SER A 20 0.86 -16.32 -1.99
CA SER A 20 2.03 -17.18 -2.11
C SER A 20 3.36 -16.45 -1.80
N TYR A 21 3.35 -15.11 -1.75
CA TYR A 21 4.54 -14.31 -1.46
C TYR A 21 4.61 -13.80 -0.03
N TYR A 22 3.49 -13.79 0.71
CA TYR A 22 3.43 -13.14 2.03
C TYR A 22 4.41 -13.72 3.05
N ALA A 23 4.52 -15.04 3.11
CA ALA A 23 5.40 -15.70 4.07
C ALA A 23 6.90 -15.43 3.83
N SER A 24 7.28 -15.10 2.60
CA SER A 24 8.67 -14.89 2.22
C SER A 24 9.04 -13.43 1.95
N CYS A 25 8.09 -12.50 2.01
CA CYS A 25 8.39 -11.09 1.80
C CYS A 25 8.87 -10.40 3.09
N HIS A 26 9.70 -9.38 2.92
CA HIS A 26 10.23 -8.55 4.01
C HIS A 26 9.55 -7.19 4.10
N ALA A 27 8.81 -6.82 3.07
CA ALA A 27 7.99 -5.62 3.01
C ALA A 27 6.94 -5.79 1.91
N ILE A 28 5.86 -5.05 2.04
CA ILE A 28 4.80 -4.98 1.03
C ILE A 28 4.75 -3.55 0.51
N VAL A 29 4.75 -3.41 -0.80
CA VAL A 29 4.53 -2.13 -1.48
C VAL A 29 3.17 -2.19 -2.17
N PHE A 30 2.27 -1.33 -1.74
CA PHE A 30 0.92 -1.22 -2.30
C PHE A 30 0.82 0.05 -3.13
N VAL A 31 0.61 -0.09 -4.43
CA VAL A 31 0.58 1.04 -5.36
C VAL A 31 -0.86 1.42 -5.68
N ILE A 32 -1.19 2.69 -5.48
CA ILE A 32 -2.52 3.25 -5.74
C ILE A 32 -2.42 4.21 -6.92
N ASP A 33 -3.38 4.11 -7.84
CA ASP A 33 -3.60 5.12 -8.87
C ASP A 33 -4.39 6.28 -8.26
N SER A 34 -3.70 7.39 -7.99
CA SER A 34 -4.32 8.55 -7.33
C SER A 34 -5.34 9.30 -8.20
N SER A 35 -5.44 8.96 -9.48
CA SER A 35 -6.41 9.56 -10.41
C SER A 35 -7.71 8.75 -10.50
N ASP A 36 -7.77 7.57 -9.87
CA ASP A 36 -8.87 6.60 -10.02
C ASP A 36 -9.57 6.26 -8.69
N ILE A 37 -9.41 7.09 -7.68
CA ILE A 37 -9.97 6.87 -6.33
C ILE A 37 -11.01 7.92 -5.93
N GLY A 38 -11.66 8.55 -6.91
CA GLY A 38 -12.70 9.56 -6.66
C GLY A 38 -12.16 10.76 -5.89
N SER A 39 -12.88 11.20 -4.86
CA SER A 39 -12.46 12.34 -4.01
C SER A 39 -11.39 12.00 -2.97
N GLY A 40 -11.03 10.74 -2.83
CA GLY A 40 -10.10 10.27 -1.79
C GLY A 40 -10.73 10.22 -0.39
N SER A 41 -12.03 10.33 -0.27
CA SER A 41 -12.74 10.29 1.00
C SER A 41 -13.75 9.14 1.04
N LEU A 42 -13.64 8.31 2.09
CA LEU A 42 -14.63 7.31 2.44
C LEU A 42 -15.66 7.97 3.38
N ALA A 43 -16.66 8.61 2.81
CA ALA A 43 -17.76 9.19 3.58
C ALA A 43 -18.63 8.09 4.16
N ASP A 44 -19.09 8.27 5.41
CA ASP A 44 -19.98 7.31 6.07
C ASP A 44 -21.37 7.23 5.40
N THR A 45 -21.72 8.25 4.64
CA THR A 45 -22.94 8.28 3.82
C THR A 45 -22.59 8.58 2.37
N PRO A 46 -22.92 7.68 1.43
CA PRO A 46 -22.75 8.00 0.02
C PRO A 46 -23.70 9.14 -0.36
N THR A 47 -23.16 10.30 -0.65
CA THR A 47 -23.92 11.37 -1.30
C THR A 47 -24.11 10.97 -2.76
N SER A 48 -25.37 10.85 -3.16
CA SER A 48 -25.73 10.54 -4.53
C SER A 48 -25.09 11.57 -5.50
N GLY A 49 -24.27 11.07 -6.43
CA GLY A 49 -23.60 11.90 -7.43
C GLY A 49 -22.10 12.10 -7.23
N MET A 50 -21.51 11.63 -6.15
CA MET A 50 -20.05 11.61 -6.00
C MET A 50 -19.46 10.37 -6.67
N ASP A 51 -18.53 10.60 -7.58
CA ASP A 51 -17.71 9.51 -8.11
C ASP A 51 -16.72 9.06 -7.03
N MET A 52 -16.95 7.88 -6.47
CA MET A 52 -16.08 7.27 -5.47
C MET A 52 -14.86 6.61 -6.10
N GLY A 53 -14.82 6.48 -7.42
CA GLY A 53 -13.76 5.76 -8.11
C GLY A 53 -13.59 4.36 -7.54
N ARG A 54 -12.33 3.93 -7.41
CA ARG A 54 -11.98 2.60 -6.87
C ARG A 54 -11.50 2.65 -5.42
N LEU A 55 -11.82 3.70 -4.67
CA LEU A 55 -11.33 3.86 -3.30
C LEU A 55 -11.81 2.75 -2.37
N GLU A 56 -13.10 2.39 -2.43
CA GLU A 56 -13.65 1.30 -1.62
C GLU A 56 -13.00 -0.05 -1.97
N GLU A 57 -12.76 -0.31 -3.25
CA GLU A 57 -12.02 -1.50 -3.68
C GLU A 57 -10.60 -1.50 -3.11
N CYS A 58 -9.89 -0.38 -3.17
CA CYS A 58 -8.56 -0.25 -2.57
C CYS A 58 -8.58 -0.54 -1.08
N LYS A 59 -9.56 -0.02 -0.35
CA LYS A 59 -9.73 -0.26 1.08
C LYS A 59 -9.90 -1.74 1.38
N LEU A 60 -10.84 -2.41 0.71
CA LEU A 60 -11.13 -3.82 0.94
C LEU A 60 -9.95 -4.72 0.62
N VAL A 61 -9.24 -4.43 -0.47
CA VAL A 61 -8.06 -5.18 -0.88
C VAL A 61 -6.91 -5.00 0.14
N LEU A 62 -6.67 -3.77 0.58
CA LEU A 62 -5.62 -3.49 1.56
C LEU A 62 -5.93 -4.14 2.90
N GLU A 63 -7.17 -4.08 3.37
CA GLU A 63 -7.61 -4.77 4.58
C GLU A 63 -7.38 -6.28 4.49
N ASP A 64 -7.72 -6.89 3.35
CA ASP A 64 -7.53 -8.31 3.12
C ASP A 64 -6.05 -8.72 3.19
N VAL A 65 -5.18 -7.95 2.56
CA VAL A 65 -3.73 -8.16 2.63
C VAL A 65 -3.22 -8.11 4.08
N LEU A 66 -3.63 -7.09 4.84
CA LEU A 66 -3.14 -6.87 6.20
C LEU A 66 -3.69 -7.88 7.22
N ARG A 67 -4.85 -8.47 6.95
CA ARG A 67 -5.42 -9.50 7.81
C ARG A 67 -4.76 -10.87 7.65
N HIS A 68 -4.06 -11.09 6.55
CA HIS A 68 -3.44 -12.39 6.31
C HIS A 68 -2.34 -12.65 7.34
N SER A 69 -2.38 -13.81 8.01
CA SER A 69 -1.43 -14.16 9.07
C SER A 69 0.02 -14.14 8.62
N ASP A 70 0.29 -14.56 7.38
CA ASP A 70 1.64 -14.56 6.81
C ASP A 70 2.19 -13.15 6.55
N ALA A 71 1.32 -12.13 6.48
CA ALA A 71 1.69 -10.73 6.32
C ALA A 71 1.76 -9.96 7.66
N GLU A 72 1.55 -10.62 8.78
CA GLU A 72 1.56 -9.99 10.10
C GLU A 72 2.91 -9.31 10.39
N GLY A 73 2.85 -8.05 10.81
CA GLY A 73 4.03 -7.26 11.17
C GLY A 73 4.94 -6.85 10.00
N VAL A 74 4.63 -7.23 8.78
CA VAL A 74 5.43 -6.86 7.61
C VAL A 74 5.29 -5.36 7.34
N PRO A 75 6.41 -4.62 7.16
CA PRO A 75 6.34 -3.21 6.80
C PRO A 75 5.51 -2.97 5.55
N LEU A 76 4.68 -1.93 5.59
CA LEU A 76 3.82 -1.54 4.48
C LEU A 76 4.18 -0.16 3.95
N LEU A 77 4.49 -0.09 2.68
CA LEU A 77 4.65 1.17 1.96
C LEU A 77 3.51 1.34 0.98
N VAL A 78 2.72 2.39 1.15
CA VAL A 78 1.69 2.78 0.19
C VAL A 78 2.24 3.88 -0.70
N LEU A 79 2.25 3.64 -1.99
CA LEU A 79 2.67 4.62 -2.98
C LEU A 79 1.45 5.22 -3.69
N ALA A 80 1.20 6.49 -3.43
CA ALA A 80 0.20 7.26 -4.15
C ALA A 80 0.80 7.70 -5.48
N ASN A 81 0.64 6.88 -6.50
CA ASN A 81 1.23 7.08 -7.83
C ASN A 81 0.41 8.03 -8.69
N LYS A 82 0.97 8.41 -9.81
CA LYS A 82 0.41 9.36 -10.79
C LYS A 82 0.22 10.78 -10.25
N GLN A 83 1.10 11.21 -9.35
CA GLN A 83 1.07 12.58 -8.79
C GLN A 83 1.44 13.66 -9.81
N ASP A 84 1.92 13.28 -10.98
CA ASP A 84 2.13 14.18 -12.14
C ASP A 84 0.81 14.61 -12.82
N ARG A 85 -0.29 13.89 -12.57
CA ARG A 85 -1.59 14.19 -13.17
C ARG A 85 -2.31 15.29 -12.41
N GLU A 86 -3.00 16.18 -13.16
CA GLU A 86 -3.80 17.26 -12.57
C GLU A 86 -5.01 16.75 -11.78
N ASP A 87 -5.54 15.59 -12.18
CA ASP A 87 -6.70 14.94 -11.55
C ASP A 87 -6.34 13.99 -10.39
N CYS A 88 -5.08 13.98 -9.96
CA CYS A 88 -4.68 13.14 -8.83
C CYS A 88 -5.21 13.66 -7.49
N VAL A 89 -5.52 12.73 -6.60
CA VAL A 89 -5.86 13.03 -5.21
C VAL A 89 -4.58 13.22 -4.41
N GLU A 90 -4.55 14.26 -3.58
CA GLU A 90 -3.40 14.57 -2.73
C GLU A 90 -3.11 13.44 -1.73
N VAL A 91 -1.82 13.19 -1.48
CA VAL A 91 -1.37 12.12 -0.58
C VAL A 91 -1.96 12.24 0.84
N VAL A 92 -2.17 13.45 1.33
CA VAL A 92 -2.77 13.69 2.66
C VAL A 92 -4.19 13.10 2.73
N ARG A 93 -4.98 13.28 1.68
CA ARG A 93 -6.34 12.72 1.60
C ARG A 93 -6.33 11.20 1.55
N ILE A 94 -5.40 10.61 0.82
CA ILE A 94 -5.23 9.15 0.75
C ILE A 94 -4.84 8.61 2.12
N LYS A 95 -3.91 9.27 2.80
CA LYS A 95 -3.47 8.88 4.13
C LYS A 95 -4.61 8.92 5.14
N GLU A 96 -5.37 10.00 5.19
CA GLU A 96 -6.46 10.18 6.13
C GLU A 96 -7.71 9.39 5.75
N GLY A 97 -8.09 9.40 4.47
CA GLY A 97 -9.31 8.78 3.99
C GLY A 97 -9.24 7.27 3.82
N LEU A 98 -8.08 6.72 3.52
CA LEU A 98 -7.92 5.29 3.27
C LEU A 98 -7.08 4.61 4.34
N VAL A 99 -5.81 5.00 4.43
CA VAL A 99 -4.82 4.26 5.24
C VAL A 99 -5.16 4.32 6.72
N LYS A 100 -5.50 5.49 7.24
CA LYS A 100 -5.90 5.65 8.64
C LYS A 100 -7.11 4.78 8.98
N ARG A 101 -8.13 4.75 8.13
CA ARG A 101 -9.33 3.93 8.35
C ARG A 101 -9.04 2.43 8.33
N VAL A 102 -8.16 1.99 7.46
CA VAL A 102 -7.74 0.59 7.41
C VAL A 102 -7.05 0.20 8.71
N PHE A 103 -6.15 1.03 9.22
CA PHE A 103 -5.44 0.77 10.47
C PHE A 103 -6.33 0.87 11.72
N GLU A 104 -7.31 1.76 11.73
CA GLU A 104 -8.29 1.83 12.81
C GLU A 104 -9.14 0.56 12.91
N GLY A 105 -9.36 -0.14 11.80
CA GLY A 105 -10.03 -1.44 11.76
C GLY A 105 -9.18 -2.61 12.23
N GLU A 106 -7.87 -2.45 12.34
CA GLU A 106 -6.94 -3.50 12.79
C GLU A 106 -6.91 -3.60 14.33
N ARG A 107 -7.91 -4.24 14.93
CA ARG A 107 -7.94 -4.45 16.37
C ARG A 107 -6.83 -5.41 16.81
N GLY A 108 -5.87 -4.91 17.58
CA GLY A 108 -4.84 -5.72 18.19
C GLY A 108 -3.81 -6.30 17.24
N ALA A 109 -3.80 -5.89 16.01
CA ALA A 109 -2.70 -6.17 15.11
C ALA A 109 -1.43 -5.51 15.67
N GLY A 110 -0.35 -6.26 15.76
CA GLY A 110 0.92 -5.76 16.27
C GLY A 110 1.38 -4.51 15.53
N VAL A 111 2.28 -3.76 16.15
CA VAL A 111 2.84 -2.53 15.60
C VAL A 111 3.45 -2.82 14.23
N ARG A 112 2.89 -2.21 13.19
CA ARG A 112 3.37 -2.33 11.82
C ARG A 112 4.00 -1.01 11.38
N ASP A 113 5.23 -1.04 10.90
CA ASP A 113 5.83 0.09 10.22
C ASP A 113 5.07 0.36 8.92
N SER A 114 4.57 1.56 8.75
CA SER A 114 3.86 1.94 7.54
C SER A 114 4.15 3.37 7.14
N ARG A 115 4.11 3.63 5.85
CA ARG A 115 4.25 4.97 5.31
C ARG A 115 3.47 5.12 4.01
N VAL A 116 2.97 6.32 3.77
CA VAL A 116 2.33 6.72 2.50
C VAL A 116 3.18 7.80 1.87
N LEU A 117 3.63 7.57 0.65
CA LEU A 117 4.45 8.52 -0.10
C LEU A 117 3.83 8.87 -1.45
N PRO A 118 3.88 10.16 -1.83
CA PRO A 118 3.51 10.57 -3.18
C PRO A 118 4.62 10.23 -4.15
N VAL A 119 4.27 9.62 -5.28
CA VAL A 119 5.24 9.28 -6.32
C VAL A 119 4.66 9.55 -7.71
N SER A 120 5.55 9.73 -8.68
CA SER A 120 5.24 9.65 -10.09
C SER A 120 6.25 8.72 -10.76
N ALA A 121 5.78 7.55 -11.16
CA ALA A 121 6.62 6.62 -11.91
C ALA A 121 7.04 7.20 -13.27
N LEU A 122 6.19 8.07 -13.84
CA LEU A 122 6.47 8.73 -15.11
C LEU A 122 7.67 9.69 -15.02
N THR A 123 7.72 10.51 -13.97
CA THR A 123 8.78 11.53 -13.79
C THR A 123 9.92 11.07 -12.89
N GLY A 124 9.72 10.00 -12.14
CA GLY A 124 10.67 9.52 -11.14
C GLY A 124 10.57 10.24 -9.79
N THR A 125 9.70 11.23 -9.65
CA THR A 125 9.54 11.99 -8.41
C THR A 125 9.11 11.10 -7.27
N GLY A 126 9.80 11.18 -6.12
CA GLY A 126 9.49 10.44 -4.91
C GLY A 126 9.98 8.99 -4.88
N VAL A 127 10.44 8.45 -6.00
CA VAL A 127 10.87 7.03 -6.10
C VAL A 127 12.09 6.77 -5.22
N ARG A 128 13.08 7.66 -5.22
CA ARG A 128 14.27 7.52 -4.38
C ARG A 128 13.91 7.45 -2.89
N GLU A 129 13.07 8.36 -2.43
CA GLU A 129 12.61 8.38 -1.04
C GLU A 129 11.90 7.08 -0.66
N ALA A 130 11.06 6.57 -1.55
CA ALA A 130 10.37 5.30 -1.36
C ALA A 130 11.36 4.13 -1.19
N VAL A 131 12.37 4.04 -2.05
CA VAL A 131 13.39 2.98 -2.00
C VAL A 131 14.25 3.10 -0.73
N GLU A 132 14.63 4.30 -0.34
CA GLU A 132 15.41 4.55 0.88
C GLU A 132 14.64 4.12 2.13
N TRP A 133 13.38 4.50 2.23
CA TRP A 133 12.53 4.08 3.35
C TRP A 133 12.39 2.56 3.39
N LEU A 134 12.05 1.98 2.26
CA LEU A 134 11.87 0.52 2.13
C LEU A 134 13.14 -0.23 2.58
N GLY A 135 14.30 0.19 2.08
CA GLY A 135 15.58 -0.40 2.45
C GLY A 135 15.84 -0.33 3.95
N SER A 136 15.56 0.81 4.58
CA SER A 136 15.75 0.98 6.02
C SER A 136 14.84 0.05 6.84
N ARG A 137 13.61 -0.15 6.41
CA ARG A 137 12.65 -1.01 7.13
C ARG A 137 12.96 -2.48 6.93
N VAL A 138 13.37 -2.90 5.75
CA VAL A 138 13.79 -4.28 5.49
C VAL A 138 15.00 -4.66 6.35
N VAL A 139 15.99 -3.78 6.45
CA VAL A 139 17.18 -4.01 7.29
C VAL A 139 16.78 -4.07 8.78
N TRP A 140 15.93 -3.15 9.23
CA TRP A 140 15.47 -3.10 10.61
C TRP A 140 14.71 -4.36 11.03
N ASN A 141 13.89 -4.91 10.14
CA ASN A 141 13.02 -6.04 10.45
C ASN A 141 13.61 -7.42 10.10
N ARG A 142 14.82 -7.47 9.55
CA ARG A 142 15.40 -8.73 9.04
C ARG A 142 15.62 -9.81 10.13
N GLU A 143 15.79 -9.43 11.38
CA GLU A 143 15.95 -10.39 12.48
C GLU A 143 14.65 -11.16 12.75
N GLY A 144 13.51 -10.45 12.67
CA GLY A 144 12.20 -11.08 12.79
C GLY A 144 11.77 -11.87 11.56
N ARG A 145 12.34 -11.51 10.41
CA ARG A 145 12.09 -12.18 9.12
C ARG A 145 13.40 -12.35 8.37
N PRO A 146 14.16 -13.41 8.62
CA PRO A 146 15.41 -13.66 7.92
C PRO A 146 15.18 -13.85 6.42
N PRO A 147 16.18 -13.51 5.60
CA PRO A 147 16.07 -13.67 4.15
C PRO A 147 15.78 -15.11 3.75
N VAL A 148 14.81 -15.28 2.86
CA VAL A 148 14.52 -16.58 2.25
C VAL A 148 15.26 -16.64 0.92
N MET A 149 16.20 -17.56 0.83
CA MET A 149 16.95 -17.82 -0.39
C MET A 149 16.11 -18.68 -1.33
N ARG A 150 15.61 -18.05 -2.37
CA ARG A 150 14.88 -18.74 -3.44
C ARG A 150 15.61 -18.59 -4.77
#